data_7d3b86717ec53f24946f96a57927c35b
#
_entry.id   7d3b86717ec53f24946f96a57927c35b
#
_cell.length_a   1.000
_cell.length_b   1.000
_cell.length_c   1.000
_cell.angle_alpha   90.00
_cell.angle_beta   90.00
_cell.angle_gamma   90.00
#
_symmetry.space_group_name_H-M   'P 1'
#
loop_
_entity.id
_entity.type
_entity.pdbx_description
1 polymer ?
#
loop_
_entity_poly.entity_id
_entity_poly.type
_entity_poly.pdbx_seq_one_letter_code
_entity_poly.pdbx_strand_id
1 'polypeptide(L)'
;MLMARQHLSARLHGRRPARHRAVSIVLALGMAGVAVAACSSSSPVAAPHNVTTTTPRPAHTAPSTTTTSRRSTATPSPPATTTPEQPGWTVVSRLPSGIAVDSHSSRRSNGDLVTVLRFHAGLVHYALHVGSIDPPTDGAALPAVARPAIGAREHAQLLAAFNGGFKMGAGCIPCGVGGMEVAGRVLFPLVRGMTSLVLNQSGGASMGVWGQGFPPAGAAVYSVRQTLPPLVSGGRVSPNVGDVSAWGATLGGGLLTARSSVGIDARGNVLYAASMSTLPSDLADALVSAGAVTAMELDINPEWVQADTARSPGGPLRTAVPYQYRPADQYLSGWTRDFVTVLSGP
;
A
#
# COMPACT_ATOMS: atom_id res chain seq x y z
N MET A 1 -21.60 25.21 -68.52
CA MET A 1 -22.89 25.69 -68.02
C MET A 1 -22.72 25.94 -66.53
N LEU A 2 -22.39 27.07 -66.17
CA LEU A 2 -23.10 28.33 -65.93
C LEU A 2 -23.89 28.31 -64.62
N MET A 3 -23.36 29.11 -63.67
CA MET A 3 -24.03 30.00 -62.68
C MET A 3 -24.70 29.31 -61.46
N ALA A 4 -24.64 29.83 -60.24
CA ALA A 4 -24.54 31.23 -59.83
C ALA A 4 -24.01 31.31 -58.37
N ARG A 5 -23.28 32.38 -58.11
CA ARG A 5 -22.94 32.92 -56.79
C ARG A 5 -24.19 33.58 -56.17
N GLN A 6 -24.39 33.41 -54.83
CA GLN A 6 -25.09 34.45 -54.09
C GLN A 6 -24.36 34.73 -52.77
N HIS A 7 -23.87 35.96 -52.67
CA HIS A 7 -23.43 36.64 -51.45
C HIS A 7 -24.62 36.95 -50.55
N LEU A 8 -24.55 36.67 -49.25
CA LEU A 8 -25.35 37.41 -48.28
C LEU A 8 -24.44 37.84 -47.13
N SER A 9 -24.27 39.16 -47.12
CA SER A 9 -23.63 39.95 -46.06
C SER A 9 -24.65 40.12 -44.94
N ALA A 10 -24.31 39.79 -43.70
CA ALA A 10 -25.10 40.15 -42.53
C ALA A 10 -24.24 40.77 -41.44
N ARG A 11 -24.67 41.91 -41.03
CA ARG A 11 -24.06 42.96 -40.21
C ARG A 11 -23.65 42.53 -38.81
N LEU A 12 -22.49 43.01 -38.41
CA LEU A 12 -22.01 43.11 -37.03
C LEU A 12 -22.90 44.03 -36.21
N HIS A 13 -23.46 43.49 -35.10
CA HIS A 13 -23.98 44.30 -34.01
C HIS A 13 -23.13 43.98 -32.76
N GLY A 14 -22.37 44.98 -32.34
CA GLY A 14 -21.54 44.95 -31.15
C GLY A 14 -22.39 44.87 -29.89
N ARG A 15 -22.04 43.95 -28.99
CA ARG A 15 -22.47 43.97 -27.60
C ARG A 15 -21.22 44.18 -26.72
N ARG A 16 -21.25 45.25 -25.95
CA ARG A 16 -20.24 45.63 -24.95
C ARG A 16 -20.23 44.59 -23.81
N PRO A 17 -19.05 44.24 -23.23
CA PRO A 17 -18.98 43.38 -22.05
C PRO A 17 -19.38 44.14 -20.80
N ALA A 18 -20.24 43.52 -19.98
CA ALA A 18 -20.63 43.99 -18.66
C ALA A 18 -19.44 43.83 -17.71
N ARG A 19 -19.07 44.93 -17.05
CA ARG A 19 -18.08 44.97 -15.98
C ARG A 19 -18.69 44.40 -14.71
N HIS A 20 -18.29 43.20 -14.29
CA HIS A 20 -18.56 42.69 -12.95
C HIS A 20 -17.61 43.36 -11.95
N ARG A 21 -18.16 44.15 -11.04
CA ARG A 21 -17.47 44.67 -9.86
C ARG A 21 -17.21 43.51 -8.90
N ALA A 22 -15.94 43.25 -8.59
CA ALA A 22 -15.53 42.38 -7.51
C ALA A 22 -15.85 43.10 -6.18
N VAL A 23 -16.69 42.51 -5.35
CA VAL A 23 -16.89 42.90 -3.95
C VAL A 23 -15.87 42.12 -3.12
N SER A 24 -14.88 42.83 -2.61
CA SER A 24 -13.94 42.26 -1.64
C SER A 24 -14.57 42.32 -0.25
N ILE A 25 -14.89 41.16 0.29
CA ILE A 25 -15.28 41.05 1.71
C ILE A 25 -14.00 40.76 2.49
N VAL A 26 -13.56 41.75 3.27
CA VAL A 26 -12.51 41.62 4.27
C VAL A 26 -13.13 41.05 5.52
N LEU A 27 -12.83 39.78 5.83
CA LEU A 27 -13.19 39.16 7.10
C LEU A 27 -12.02 39.34 8.07
N ALA A 28 -12.18 40.23 9.05
CA ALA A 28 -11.26 40.38 10.18
C ALA A 28 -11.47 39.21 11.16
N LEU A 29 -10.51 38.28 11.24
CA LEU A 29 -10.48 37.29 12.33
C LEU A 29 -9.70 37.88 13.52
N GLY A 30 -10.40 38.03 14.64
CA GLY A 30 -9.82 38.38 15.92
C GLY A 30 -8.95 37.23 16.46
N MET A 31 -7.71 37.53 16.82
CA MET A 31 -6.84 36.63 17.58
C MET A 31 -7.23 36.63 19.04
N ALA A 32 -7.75 35.51 19.54
CA ALA A 32 -7.82 35.24 20.98
C ALA A 32 -6.54 34.44 21.35
N GLY A 33 -5.64 35.11 22.04
CA GLY A 33 -4.44 34.49 22.60
C GLY A 33 -4.78 33.60 23.77
N VAL A 34 -4.42 32.34 23.70
CA VAL A 34 -4.39 31.40 24.84
C VAL A 34 -2.94 31.26 25.30
N ALA A 35 -2.67 31.84 26.47
CA ALA A 35 -1.37 31.65 27.16
C ALA A 35 -1.31 30.23 27.76
N VAL A 36 -0.39 29.41 27.29
CA VAL A 36 -0.08 28.12 27.92
C VAL A 36 1.08 28.35 28.89
N ALA A 37 0.81 28.17 30.17
CA ALA A 37 1.79 28.20 31.24
C ALA A 37 2.67 26.92 31.18
N ALA A 38 3.98 27.10 31.03
CA ALA A 38 4.97 26.03 31.13
C ALA A 38 5.26 25.74 32.61
N CYS A 39 4.90 24.54 33.09
CA CYS A 39 5.38 24.01 34.35
C CYS A 39 6.65 23.21 34.10
N SER A 40 7.76 23.78 34.50
CA SER A 40 9.06 23.08 34.60
C SER A 40 9.09 22.25 35.85
N SER A 41 9.19 20.94 35.79
CA SER A 41 9.53 20.05 36.88
C SER A 41 10.91 19.43 36.63
N SER A 42 11.86 19.87 37.38
CA SER A 42 13.21 19.33 37.50
C SER A 42 13.18 18.06 38.37
N SER A 43 13.67 16.95 37.86
CA SER A 43 13.97 15.73 38.64
C SER A 43 15.45 15.59 38.91
N PRO A 44 15.87 15.10 40.08
CA PRO A 44 17.27 15.05 40.48
C PRO A 44 18.02 13.84 39.89
N VAL A 45 19.28 14.10 39.58
CA VAL A 45 20.31 13.16 39.15
C VAL A 45 20.73 12.28 40.33
N ALA A 46 20.69 10.97 40.20
CA ALA A 46 21.31 10.02 41.11
C ALA A 46 22.67 9.56 40.56
N ALA A 47 23.68 9.62 41.42
CA ALA A 47 25.08 9.28 41.16
C ALA A 47 25.33 7.77 41.11
N PRO A 48 26.46 7.31 40.53
CA PRO A 48 26.74 5.90 40.30
C PRO A 48 27.38 5.21 41.52
N HIS A 49 26.93 3.99 41.81
CA HIS A 49 27.64 3.11 42.74
C HIS A 49 28.60 2.18 41.99
N ASN A 50 29.88 2.34 42.27
CA ASN A 50 30.94 1.38 42.00
C ASN A 50 30.72 0.13 42.85
N VAL A 51 30.82 -1.06 42.28
CA VAL A 51 31.15 -2.31 42.99
C VAL A 51 32.17 -3.10 42.21
N THR A 52 33.17 -3.46 42.98
CA THR A 52 34.45 -4.02 42.70
C THR A 52 34.40 -5.51 42.29
N THR A 53 35.31 -5.86 41.41
CA THR A 53 35.90 -7.17 41.07
C THR A 53 35.90 -8.27 42.13
N THR A 54 35.62 -9.49 41.67
CA THR A 54 36.43 -10.68 42.06
C THR A 54 36.23 -11.83 41.04
N THR A 55 37.33 -12.25 40.44
CA THR A 55 37.54 -13.56 39.79
C THR A 55 37.93 -14.57 40.91
N PRO A 56 37.63 -15.91 40.78
CA PRO A 56 38.56 -16.78 40.09
C PRO A 56 37.93 -17.94 39.31
N ARG A 57 38.72 -18.42 38.34
CA ARG A 57 38.54 -19.63 37.53
C ARG A 57 38.94 -20.88 38.36
N PRO A 58 38.31 -22.07 38.05
CA PRO A 58 39.14 -23.21 37.73
C PRO A 58 38.75 -23.89 36.40
N ALA A 59 39.78 -24.40 35.76
CA ALA A 59 39.75 -25.18 34.57
C ALA A 59 39.22 -26.60 34.85
N HIS A 60 38.36 -27.10 33.96
CA HIS A 60 38.11 -28.54 33.84
C HIS A 60 38.32 -29.00 32.39
N THR A 61 39.17 -29.98 32.29
CA THR A 61 39.61 -30.76 31.13
C THR A 61 38.41 -31.42 30.44
N ALA A 62 38.33 -31.27 29.13
CA ALA A 62 37.37 -31.97 28.28
C ALA A 62 37.87 -33.34 27.83
N PRO A 63 37.05 -34.38 27.83
CA PRO A 63 37.37 -35.61 27.10
C PRO A 63 36.99 -35.48 25.61
N SER A 64 37.97 -35.88 24.75
CA SER A 64 37.77 -36.01 23.30
C SER A 64 36.79 -37.15 23.00
N THR A 65 35.63 -36.82 22.45
CA THR A 65 34.74 -37.80 21.84
C THR A 65 34.86 -37.74 20.33
N THR A 66 35.32 -38.86 19.76
CA THR A 66 35.40 -39.13 18.33
C THR A 66 33.99 -39.14 17.73
N THR A 67 33.63 -38.11 16.98
CA THR A 67 32.33 -38.07 16.27
C THR A 67 32.43 -38.83 14.97
N THR A 68 31.85 -40.01 14.94
CA THR A 68 31.59 -40.78 13.70
C THR A 68 30.58 -40.02 12.84
N SER A 69 31.03 -39.51 11.70
CA SER A 69 30.19 -38.83 10.72
C SER A 69 29.12 -39.80 10.16
N ARG A 70 27.89 -39.65 10.65
CA ARG A 70 26.73 -40.34 10.09
C ARG A 70 26.29 -39.57 8.85
N ARG A 71 26.50 -40.19 7.68
CA ARG A 71 26.02 -39.75 6.37
C ARG A 71 24.48 -39.57 6.46
N SER A 72 24.04 -38.31 6.49
CA SER A 72 22.63 -37.97 6.49
C SER A 72 22.07 -38.23 5.08
N THR A 73 21.28 -39.28 4.94
CA THR A 73 20.45 -39.50 3.75
C THR A 73 19.39 -38.41 3.73
N ALA A 74 19.47 -37.49 2.75
CA ALA A 74 18.45 -36.47 2.52
C ALA A 74 17.11 -37.17 2.26
N THR A 75 16.16 -36.97 3.15
CA THR A 75 14.76 -37.33 2.91
C THR A 75 14.25 -36.51 1.73
N PRO A 76 13.65 -37.11 0.69
CA PRO A 76 13.09 -36.35 -0.42
C PRO A 76 12.03 -35.40 0.11
N SER A 77 12.13 -34.12 -0.24
CA SER A 77 11.09 -33.13 0.03
C SER A 77 9.75 -33.62 -0.52
N PRO A 78 8.66 -33.47 0.23
CA PRO A 78 7.35 -33.82 -0.28
C PRO A 78 7.05 -33.05 -1.57
N PRO A 79 6.33 -33.64 -2.54
CA PRO A 79 5.99 -32.97 -3.78
C PRO A 79 5.22 -31.69 -3.48
N ALA A 80 5.54 -30.60 -4.19
CA ALA A 80 4.86 -29.34 -4.08
C ALA A 80 3.34 -29.55 -4.26
N THR A 81 2.58 -29.29 -3.21
CA THR A 81 1.12 -29.37 -3.26
C THR A 81 0.63 -28.26 -4.16
N THR A 82 0.26 -28.59 -5.40
CA THR A 82 -0.34 -27.63 -6.33
C THR A 82 -1.64 -27.13 -5.71
N THR A 83 -1.71 -25.84 -5.40
CA THR A 83 -2.95 -25.21 -4.93
C THR A 83 -4.03 -25.41 -5.99
N PRO A 84 -5.16 -26.10 -5.67
CA PRO A 84 -6.24 -26.30 -6.64
C PRO A 84 -6.87 -24.95 -7.03
N GLU A 85 -7.33 -24.88 -8.28
CA GLU A 85 -8.11 -23.73 -8.75
C GLU A 85 -9.39 -23.61 -7.94
N GLN A 86 -9.67 -22.41 -7.43
CA GLN A 86 -10.85 -22.15 -6.62
C GLN A 86 -12.00 -21.69 -7.53
N PRO A 87 -13.21 -22.23 -7.42
CA PRO A 87 -14.34 -21.77 -8.21
C PRO A 87 -14.54 -20.25 -8.14
N GLY A 88 -14.75 -19.59 -9.28
CA GLY A 88 -14.93 -18.15 -9.36
C GLY A 88 -13.62 -17.34 -9.39
N TRP A 89 -12.45 -17.97 -9.25
CA TRP A 89 -11.15 -17.33 -9.41
C TRP A 89 -10.53 -17.70 -10.77
N THR A 90 -9.89 -16.72 -11.39
CA THR A 90 -9.18 -16.86 -12.66
C THR A 90 -7.69 -16.81 -12.42
N VAL A 91 -6.94 -17.78 -12.88
CA VAL A 91 -5.48 -17.79 -12.79
C VAL A 91 -4.92 -16.68 -13.66
N VAL A 92 -4.15 -15.78 -13.05
CA VAL A 92 -3.42 -14.68 -13.71
C VAL A 92 -1.99 -15.09 -14.00
N SER A 93 -1.28 -15.60 -13.00
CA SER A 93 0.13 -16.01 -13.12
C SER A 93 0.34 -17.37 -12.47
N ARG A 94 1.05 -18.24 -13.18
CA ARG A 94 1.44 -19.57 -12.68
C ARG A 94 2.96 -19.72 -12.74
N LEU A 95 3.53 -20.19 -11.63
CA LEU A 95 4.93 -20.60 -11.53
C LEU A 95 5.01 -22.13 -11.57
N PRO A 96 6.18 -22.73 -11.78
CA PRO A 96 6.35 -24.18 -11.67
C PRO A 96 5.89 -24.74 -10.31
N SER A 97 6.02 -23.94 -9.25
CA SER A 97 5.62 -24.28 -7.88
C SER A 97 4.13 -24.09 -7.58
N GLY A 98 3.33 -23.48 -8.46
CA GLY A 98 1.90 -23.30 -8.26
C GLY A 98 1.30 -22.01 -8.83
N ILE A 99 0.06 -21.72 -8.43
CA ILE A 99 -0.62 -20.46 -8.78
C ILE A 99 -0.03 -19.35 -7.91
N ALA A 100 0.65 -18.39 -8.54
CA ALA A 100 1.25 -17.26 -7.83
C ALA A 100 0.26 -16.10 -7.69
N VAL A 101 -0.53 -15.84 -8.72
CA VAL A 101 -1.54 -14.77 -8.74
C VAL A 101 -2.83 -15.31 -9.37
N ASP A 102 -3.94 -15.08 -8.71
CA ASP A 102 -5.27 -15.25 -9.29
C ASP A 102 -6.15 -14.03 -9.01
N SER A 103 -7.24 -13.90 -9.74
CA SER A 103 -8.17 -12.78 -9.67
C SER A 103 -9.61 -13.25 -9.57
N HIS A 104 -10.41 -12.45 -8.87
CA HIS A 104 -11.86 -12.58 -8.81
C HIS A 104 -12.48 -11.21 -9.05
N SER A 105 -13.52 -11.13 -9.88
CA SER A 105 -14.28 -9.89 -10.08
C SER A 105 -15.74 -10.12 -9.75
N SER A 106 -16.28 -9.24 -8.91
CA SER A 106 -17.69 -9.29 -8.52
C SER A 106 -18.38 -7.99 -8.91
N ARG A 107 -19.60 -8.11 -9.46
CA ARG A 107 -20.44 -6.96 -9.75
C ARG A 107 -21.24 -6.58 -8.51
N ARG A 108 -21.23 -5.30 -8.18
CA ARG A 108 -22.01 -4.73 -7.07
C ARG A 108 -23.42 -4.39 -7.51
N SER A 109 -24.30 -4.08 -6.55
CA SER A 109 -25.70 -3.73 -6.81
C SER A 109 -25.87 -2.51 -7.72
N ASN A 110 -24.91 -1.57 -7.66
CA ASN A 110 -24.86 -0.38 -8.54
C ASN A 110 -24.32 -0.68 -9.95
N GLY A 111 -23.93 -1.92 -10.24
CA GLY A 111 -23.39 -2.34 -11.53
C GLY A 111 -21.86 -2.25 -11.65
N ASP A 112 -21.17 -1.62 -10.72
CA ASP A 112 -19.71 -1.48 -10.75
C ASP A 112 -18.99 -2.80 -10.44
N LEU A 113 -17.79 -2.94 -10.98
CA LEU A 113 -16.93 -4.11 -10.75
C LEU A 113 -15.92 -3.81 -9.66
N VAL A 114 -15.85 -4.68 -8.67
CA VAL A 114 -14.71 -4.78 -7.76
C VAL A 114 -13.86 -5.96 -8.18
N THR A 115 -12.60 -5.70 -8.50
CA THR A 115 -11.60 -6.72 -8.80
C THR A 115 -10.77 -7.00 -7.56
N VAL A 116 -10.61 -8.27 -7.21
CA VAL A 116 -9.71 -8.75 -6.16
C VAL A 116 -8.59 -9.54 -6.83
N LEU A 117 -7.34 -9.18 -6.54
CA LEU A 117 -6.15 -9.98 -6.85
C LEU A 117 -5.73 -10.69 -5.57
N ARG A 118 -5.37 -11.96 -5.66
CA ARG A 118 -4.77 -12.72 -4.57
C ARG A 118 -3.37 -13.14 -4.95
N PHE A 119 -2.44 -12.84 -4.07
CA PHE A 119 -1.02 -13.15 -4.20
C PHE A 119 -0.69 -14.27 -3.20
N HIS A 120 -0.33 -15.44 -3.71
CA HIS A 120 -0.19 -16.65 -2.89
C HIS A 120 1.11 -16.63 -2.09
N ALA A 121 0.96 -16.71 -0.76
CA ALA A 121 2.07 -16.74 0.18
C ALA A 121 3.03 -17.90 -0.11
N GLY A 122 4.34 -17.66 0.06
CA GLY A 122 5.39 -18.64 -0.23
C GLY A 122 5.75 -18.77 -1.71
N LEU A 123 4.94 -18.21 -2.64
CA LEU A 123 5.23 -18.19 -4.08
C LEU A 123 5.66 -16.81 -4.57
N VAL A 124 5.37 -15.78 -3.78
CA VAL A 124 5.69 -14.39 -4.12
C VAL A 124 6.38 -13.68 -2.96
N HIS A 125 7.10 -12.62 -3.26
CA HIS A 125 7.63 -11.67 -2.30
C HIS A 125 7.34 -10.24 -2.75
N TYR A 126 7.50 -9.27 -1.83
CA TYR A 126 7.04 -7.90 -2.02
C TYR A 126 8.17 -6.92 -1.78
N ALA A 127 8.12 -5.78 -2.50
CA ALA A 127 8.92 -4.61 -2.19
C ALA A 127 8.03 -3.35 -2.20
N LEU A 128 8.30 -2.43 -1.25
CA LEU A 128 7.64 -1.14 -1.17
C LEU A 128 8.52 -0.09 -1.84
N HIS A 129 7.98 0.59 -2.81
CA HIS A 129 8.61 1.68 -3.53
C HIS A 129 8.05 3.03 -3.09
N VAL A 130 8.89 4.05 -3.07
CA VAL A 130 8.46 5.45 -2.99
C VAL A 130 8.19 5.99 -4.39
N GLY A 131 7.26 6.94 -4.48
CA GLY A 131 7.03 7.64 -5.74
C GLY A 131 8.02 8.77 -5.97
N SER A 132 8.13 9.22 -7.21
CA SER A 132 8.81 10.47 -7.55
C SER A 132 7.94 11.71 -7.25
N ILE A 133 6.61 11.50 -7.17
CA ILE A 133 5.63 12.57 -6.93
C ILE A 133 5.24 12.62 -5.45
N ASP A 134 5.13 11.46 -4.79
CA ASP A 134 4.77 11.33 -3.38
C ASP A 134 5.09 9.89 -2.90
N PRO A 135 5.56 9.69 -1.67
CA PRO A 135 5.93 10.70 -0.68
C PRO A 135 7.24 11.42 -1.02
N PRO A 136 7.44 12.66 -0.55
CA PRO A 136 8.73 13.34 -0.66
C PRO A 136 9.78 12.57 0.14
N THR A 137 10.98 12.45 -0.41
CA THR A 137 12.10 11.71 0.20
C THR A 137 13.17 12.61 0.78
N ASP A 138 13.02 13.92 0.64
CA ASP A 138 13.96 14.97 1.09
C ASP A 138 15.43 14.68 0.70
N GLY A 139 15.62 14.17 -0.51
CA GLY A 139 16.95 13.81 -1.02
C GLY A 139 17.54 12.54 -0.42
N ALA A 140 16.75 11.75 0.31
CA ALA A 140 17.20 10.50 0.91
C ALA A 140 17.70 9.52 -0.15
N ALA A 141 18.93 9.05 -0.02
CA ALA A 141 19.42 7.93 -0.81
C ALA A 141 18.66 6.66 -0.40
N LEU A 142 17.79 6.18 -1.29
CA LEU A 142 17.05 4.94 -1.11
C LEU A 142 17.72 3.80 -1.89
N PRO A 143 17.66 2.56 -1.38
CA PRO A 143 18.12 1.40 -2.13
C PRO A 143 17.33 1.23 -3.42
N ALA A 144 17.90 0.52 -4.41
CA ALA A 144 17.30 0.36 -5.73
C ALA A 144 15.86 -0.18 -5.69
N VAL A 145 15.60 -1.10 -4.75
CA VAL A 145 14.28 -1.72 -4.54
C VAL A 145 13.21 -0.76 -4.01
N ALA A 146 13.58 0.45 -3.61
CA ALA A 146 12.66 1.46 -3.08
C ALA A 146 12.55 2.70 -3.97
N ARG A 147 13.12 2.67 -5.18
CA ARG A 147 13.11 3.79 -6.13
C ARG A 147 11.77 3.95 -6.83
N PRO A 148 11.50 5.14 -7.41
CA PRO A 148 10.23 5.43 -8.08
C PRO A 148 9.91 4.56 -9.30
N ALA A 149 10.90 3.90 -9.89
CA ALA A 149 10.73 3.03 -11.05
C ALA A 149 11.21 1.63 -10.75
N ILE A 150 10.49 0.65 -11.28
CA ILE A 150 10.91 -0.76 -11.27
C ILE A 150 12.14 -0.90 -12.17
N GLY A 151 13.26 -1.36 -11.59
CA GLY A 151 14.49 -1.59 -12.33
C GLY A 151 14.47 -2.89 -13.15
N ALA A 152 15.36 -3.03 -14.12
CA ALA A 152 15.39 -4.18 -15.03
C ALA A 152 15.52 -5.54 -14.31
N ARG A 153 16.33 -5.61 -13.23
CA ARG A 153 16.48 -6.84 -12.43
C ARG A 153 15.18 -7.24 -11.73
N GLU A 154 14.48 -6.27 -11.18
CA GLU A 154 13.21 -6.47 -10.49
C GLU A 154 12.11 -6.79 -11.50
N HIS A 155 12.07 -6.08 -12.62
CA HIS A 155 11.13 -6.35 -13.70
C HIS A 155 11.22 -7.81 -14.19
N ALA A 156 12.42 -8.39 -14.26
CA ALA A 156 12.60 -9.79 -14.67
C ALA A 156 11.88 -10.80 -13.75
N GLN A 157 11.52 -10.41 -12.53
CA GLN A 157 10.80 -11.22 -11.55
C GLN A 157 9.36 -10.74 -11.33
N LEU A 158 8.96 -9.65 -11.96
CA LEU A 158 7.68 -8.97 -11.71
C LEU A 158 6.49 -9.80 -12.17
N LEU A 159 5.55 -10.02 -11.27
CA LEU A 159 4.24 -10.65 -11.51
C LEU A 159 3.10 -9.66 -11.41
N ALA A 160 3.23 -8.66 -10.53
CA ALA A 160 2.25 -7.60 -10.37
C ALA A 160 2.86 -6.36 -9.72
N ALA A 161 2.19 -5.22 -9.88
CA ALA A 161 2.41 -4.02 -9.08
C ALA A 161 1.06 -3.36 -8.79
N PHE A 162 0.93 -2.73 -7.62
CA PHE A 162 -0.29 -2.03 -7.25
C PHE A 162 0.01 -0.77 -6.43
N ASN A 163 -0.89 0.20 -6.48
CA ASN A 163 -0.71 1.49 -5.81
C ASN A 163 -0.59 1.34 -4.30
N GLY A 164 0.15 2.26 -3.71
CA GLY A 164 0.26 2.43 -2.27
C GLY A 164 -0.90 3.23 -1.67
N GLY A 165 -0.62 3.88 -0.54
CA GLY A 165 -1.64 4.55 0.25
C GLY A 165 -1.93 6.00 -0.16
N PHE A 166 -2.64 6.70 0.72
CA PHE A 166 -2.97 8.10 0.56
C PHE A 166 -1.74 9.00 0.45
N LYS A 167 -1.92 10.16 -0.15
CA LYS A 167 -0.88 11.18 -0.26
C LYS A 167 -0.32 11.57 1.12
N MET A 168 1.01 11.68 1.22
CA MET A 168 1.72 11.96 2.47
C MET A 168 2.41 13.33 2.51
N GLY A 169 2.59 13.99 1.38
CA GLY A 169 3.30 15.25 1.27
C GLY A 169 2.51 16.49 1.71
N ALA A 170 3.14 17.67 1.57
CA ALA A 170 2.56 18.96 1.93
C ALA A 170 1.20 19.21 1.25
N GLY A 171 0.26 19.79 1.97
CA GLY A 171 -1.11 20.08 1.51
C GLY A 171 -2.14 19.02 1.86
N CYS A 172 -1.75 17.96 2.55
CA CYS A 172 -2.65 16.94 3.08
C CYS A 172 -2.68 16.96 4.62
N ILE A 173 -2.86 18.15 5.22
CA ILE A 173 -3.12 18.29 6.66
C ILE A 173 -4.62 18.65 6.79
N PRO A 174 -5.45 17.81 7.44
CA PRO A 174 -5.11 16.68 8.29
C PRO A 174 -5.32 15.32 7.62
N CYS A 175 -4.71 15.05 6.50
CA CYS A 175 -4.82 13.72 5.91
C CYS A 175 -4.20 12.61 6.76
N GLY A 176 -3.61 12.90 7.88
CA GLY A 176 -3.17 12.08 9.02
C GLY A 176 -3.08 10.57 8.83
N VAL A 177 -2.75 10.12 7.63
CA VAL A 177 -2.98 8.77 7.16
C VAL A 177 -1.74 7.91 7.35
N GLY A 178 -1.36 7.78 8.61
CA GLY A 178 -0.31 6.85 8.99
C GLY A 178 1.08 7.27 8.55
N GLY A 179 2.05 6.42 8.83
CA GLY A 179 3.46 6.63 8.52
C GLY A 179 3.98 5.75 7.40
N MET A 180 5.28 5.89 7.12
CA MET A 180 5.97 5.10 6.12
C MET A 180 7.42 4.84 6.52
N GLU A 181 7.83 3.59 6.45
CA GLU A 181 9.22 3.15 6.54
C GLU A 181 9.57 2.36 5.28
N VAL A 182 10.70 2.64 4.67
CA VAL A 182 11.14 1.95 3.45
C VAL A 182 12.59 1.52 3.61
N ALA A 183 12.82 0.23 3.45
CA ALA A 183 14.13 -0.39 3.55
C ALA A 183 14.88 -0.01 4.86
N GLY A 184 14.19 -0.08 6.00
CA GLY A 184 14.71 0.25 7.32
C GLY A 184 14.84 1.76 7.60
N ARG A 185 14.31 2.61 6.73
CA ARG A 185 14.36 4.06 6.87
C ARG A 185 12.96 4.65 7.05
N VAL A 186 12.72 5.27 8.19
CA VAL A 186 11.47 6.00 8.46
C VAL A 186 11.46 7.29 7.65
N LEU A 187 10.53 7.39 6.71
CA LEU A 187 10.26 8.61 5.92
C LEU A 187 9.18 9.46 6.59
N PHE A 188 8.17 8.83 7.18
CA PHE A 188 7.11 9.46 7.96
C PHE A 188 6.89 8.67 9.24
N PRO A 189 6.75 9.33 10.40
CA PRO A 189 6.57 8.66 11.68
C PRO A 189 5.42 7.65 11.66
N LEU A 190 5.66 6.46 12.19
CA LEU A 190 4.63 5.43 12.30
C LEU A 190 3.65 5.78 13.43
N VAL A 191 2.37 5.67 13.16
CA VAL A 191 1.28 6.11 14.03
C VAL A 191 0.59 4.90 14.67
N ARG A 192 0.47 4.93 16.00
CA ARG A 192 -0.25 3.91 16.76
C ARG A 192 -1.74 3.91 16.38
N GLY A 193 -2.33 2.73 16.23
CA GLY A 193 -3.74 2.58 15.88
C GLY A 193 -4.02 2.53 14.37
N MET A 194 -3.03 2.86 13.53
CA MET A 194 -3.17 2.75 12.07
C MET A 194 -2.90 1.34 11.59
N THR A 195 -3.64 0.91 10.59
CA THR A 195 -3.38 -0.37 9.93
C THR A 195 -2.11 -0.28 9.10
N SER A 196 -1.30 -1.30 9.19
CA SER A 196 0.05 -1.34 8.64
C SER A 196 0.26 -2.60 7.82
N LEU A 197 0.64 -2.42 6.55
CA LEU A 197 1.29 -3.45 5.76
C LEU A 197 2.77 -3.42 6.10
N VAL A 198 3.29 -4.52 6.63
CA VAL A 198 4.70 -4.69 7.01
C VAL A 198 5.34 -5.72 6.09
N LEU A 199 6.44 -5.34 5.49
CA LEU A 199 7.28 -6.20 4.67
C LEU A 199 8.59 -6.48 5.43
N ASN A 200 9.03 -7.72 5.46
CA ASN A 200 10.35 -8.09 5.99
C ASN A 200 11.41 -8.04 4.88
N GLN A 201 12.68 -8.21 5.25
CA GLN A 201 13.80 -8.13 4.31
C GLN A 201 13.78 -9.22 3.23
N SER A 202 13.20 -10.39 3.54
CA SER A 202 13.01 -11.47 2.55
C SER A 202 11.78 -11.26 1.66
N GLY A 203 11.06 -10.14 1.81
CA GLY A 203 9.88 -9.78 1.03
C GLY A 203 8.59 -10.45 1.50
N GLY A 204 8.57 -11.13 2.64
CA GLY A 204 7.34 -11.62 3.25
C GLY A 204 6.49 -10.47 3.75
N ALA A 205 5.15 -10.62 3.67
CA ALA A 205 4.18 -9.61 4.10
C ALA A 205 3.41 -10.05 5.35
N SER A 206 3.08 -9.08 6.21
CA SER A 206 2.17 -9.23 7.34
C SER A 206 1.36 -7.96 7.53
N MET A 207 0.22 -8.04 8.20
CA MET A 207 -0.65 -6.88 8.40
C MET A 207 -1.32 -6.91 9.77
N GLY A 208 -1.45 -5.73 10.37
CA GLY A 208 -2.11 -5.55 11.66
C GLY A 208 -2.22 -4.09 12.07
N VAL A 209 -2.79 -3.84 13.25
CA VAL A 209 -2.92 -2.50 13.81
C VAL A 209 -1.68 -2.14 14.62
N TRP A 210 -0.94 -1.15 14.17
CA TRP A 210 0.35 -0.74 14.76
C TRP A 210 0.22 -0.40 16.25
N GLY A 211 1.11 -1.02 17.05
CA GLY A 211 1.14 -0.80 18.50
C GLY A 211 -0.01 -1.43 19.28
N GLN A 212 -0.81 -2.31 18.66
CA GLN A 212 -1.85 -3.12 19.32
C GLN A 212 -1.48 -4.62 19.23
N GLY A 213 -0.30 -4.98 19.73
CA GLY A 213 0.26 -6.32 19.59
C GLY A 213 0.84 -6.62 18.21
N PHE A 214 0.88 -5.61 17.33
CA PHE A 214 1.46 -5.70 15.99
C PHE A 214 2.47 -4.56 15.74
N PRO A 215 3.62 -4.84 15.09
CA PRO A 215 4.12 -6.18 14.81
C PRO A 215 4.46 -6.93 16.11
N PRO A 216 4.52 -8.27 16.08
CA PRO A 216 4.97 -9.05 17.25
C PRO A 216 6.39 -8.64 17.69
N ALA A 217 6.68 -8.77 18.98
CA ALA A 217 8.02 -8.48 19.49
C ALA A 217 9.07 -9.33 18.76
N GLY A 218 10.15 -8.70 18.30
CA GLY A 218 11.22 -9.36 17.54
C GLY A 218 10.89 -9.61 16.06
N ALA A 219 9.75 -9.16 15.56
CA ALA A 219 9.45 -9.24 14.13
C ALA A 219 10.47 -8.45 13.31
N ALA A 220 10.94 -9.04 12.21
CA ALA A 220 11.82 -8.37 11.27
C ALA A 220 10.99 -7.37 10.43
N VAL A 221 11.05 -6.10 10.78
CA VAL A 221 10.44 -5.00 10.03
C VAL A 221 11.49 -4.43 9.08
N TYR A 222 11.15 -4.32 7.80
CA TYR A 222 12.03 -3.74 6.79
C TYR A 222 11.36 -2.58 6.04
N SER A 223 10.07 -2.71 5.72
CA SER A 223 9.28 -1.62 5.18
C SER A 223 7.87 -1.66 5.77
N VAL A 224 7.29 -0.49 5.97
CA VAL A 224 5.94 -0.32 6.52
C VAL A 224 5.20 0.73 5.72
N ARG A 225 3.98 0.43 5.31
CA ARG A 225 3.04 1.42 4.80
C ARG A 225 1.79 1.41 5.64
N GLN A 226 1.52 2.53 6.26
CA GLN A 226 0.32 2.72 7.06
C GLN A 226 -0.71 3.57 6.29
N THR A 227 -1.98 3.31 6.57
CA THR A 227 -3.08 4.18 6.15
C THR A 227 -4.05 4.42 7.32
N LEU A 228 -5.34 4.31 7.09
CA LEU A 228 -6.41 4.53 8.07
C LEU A 228 -6.48 3.38 9.11
N PRO A 229 -7.33 3.52 10.14
CA PRO A 229 -7.74 2.38 10.96
C PRO A 229 -8.25 1.20 10.11
N PRO A 230 -8.40 0.00 10.66
CA PRO A 230 -8.70 -1.19 9.85
C PRO A 230 -10.07 -1.10 9.17
N LEU A 231 -10.08 -1.35 7.86
CA LEU A 231 -11.27 -1.54 7.05
C LEU A 231 -11.93 -2.89 7.36
N VAL A 232 -11.08 -3.91 7.59
CA VAL A 232 -11.48 -5.25 8.05
C VAL A 232 -10.60 -5.62 9.23
N SER A 233 -11.21 -6.15 10.29
CA SER A 233 -10.52 -6.63 11.49
C SER A 233 -11.12 -7.93 11.98
N GLY A 234 -10.30 -8.97 12.20
CA GLY A 234 -10.76 -10.30 12.60
C GLY A 234 -11.76 -10.92 11.61
N GLY A 235 -11.62 -10.65 10.31
CA GLY A 235 -12.52 -11.12 9.27
C GLY A 235 -13.88 -10.42 9.24
N ARG A 236 -14.03 -9.30 9.92
CA ARG A 236 -15.27 -8.50 9.98
C ARG A 236 -15.04 -7.12 9.44
N VAL A 237 -16.01 -6.62 8.70
CA VAL A 237 -16.05 -5.25 8.19
C VAL A 237 -16.09 -4.27 9.36
N SER A 238 -15.39 -3.14 9.22
CA SER A 238 -15.37 -2.07 10.22
C SER A 238 -16.79 -1.55 10.50
N PRO A 239 -17.18 -1.33 11.78
CA PRO A 239 -18.52 -0.88 12.11
C PRO A 239 -18.83 0.54 11.59
N ASN A 240 -17.82 1.37 11.33
CA ASN A 240 -17.98 2.71 10.78
C ASN A 240 -17.82 2.78 9.25
N VAL A 241 -17.83 1.63 8.54
CA VAL A 241 -17.63 1.58 7.09
C VAL A 241 -18.66 2.38 6.30
N GLY A 242 -19.85 2.59 6.87
CA GLY A 242 -20.90 3.42 6.28
C GLY A 242 -20.66 4.93 6.36
N ASP A 243 -19.77 5.39 7.24
CA ASP A 243 -19.33 6.77 7.25
C ASP A 243 -18.23 6.98 6.21
N VAL A 244 -18.64 7.26 4.98
CA VAL A 244 -17.72 7.39 3.83
C VAL A 244 -16.66 8.47 4.08
N SER A 245 -16.95 9.49 4.89
CA SER A 245 -16.01 10.58 5.20
C SER A 245 -14.81 10.11 6.04
N ALA A 246 -14.99 9.06 6.85
CA ALA A 246 -13.91 8.44 7.61
C ALA A 246 -12.89 7.69 6.73
N TRP A 247 -13.24 7.43 5.47
CA TRP A 247 -12.46 6.65 4.50
C TRP A 247 -11.90 7.51 3.37
N GLY A 248 -11.59 8.76 3.68
CA GLY A 248 -10.98 9.73 2.78
C GLY A 248 -11.97 10.65 2.10
N ALA A 249 -11.54 11.90 1.90
CA ALA A 249 -12.30 12.93 1.21
C ALA A 249 -12.09 12.82 -0.31
N THR A 250 -13.17 12.88 -1.06
CA THR A 250 -13.14 12.92 -2.52
C THR A 250 -13.13 14.36 -3.04
N LEU A 251 -12.45 14.59 -4.15
CA LEU A 251 -12.60 15.85 -4.88
C LEU A 251 -14.03 15.94 -5.43
N GLY A 252 -14.74 17.00 -5.05
CA GLY A 252 -16.15 17.20 -5.45
C GLY A 252 -17.20 16.51 -4.56
N GLY A 253 -16.82 15.84 -3.47
CA GLY A 253 -17.73 15.30 -2.46
C GLY A 253 -18.56 14.10 -2.90
N GLY A 254 -18.21 13.43 -4.00
CA GLY A 254 -18.89 12.23 -4.46
C GLY A 254 -18.72 11.06 -3.49
N LEU A 255 -19.79 10.34 -3.18
CA LEU A 255 -19.73 9.14 -2.33
C LEU A 255 -19.06 7.97 -3.07
N LEU A 256 -19.43 7.78 -4.34
CA LEU A 256 -18.82 6.81 -5.24
C LEU A 256 -17.57 7.41 -5.88
N THR A 257 -16.43 6.78 -5.70
CA THR A 257 -15.16 7.19 -6.30
C THR A 257 -14.29 5.96 -6.57
N ALA A 258 -13.20 6.15 -7.29
CA ALA A 258 -12.15 5.13 -7.35
C ALA A 258 -11.64 4.85 -5.94
N ARG A 259 -11.49 3.56 -5.59
CA ARG A 259 -10.95 3.13 -4.31
C ARG A 259 -10.12 1.88 -4.49
N SER A 260 -9.09 1.75 -3.67
CA SER A 260 -8.29 0.55 -3.54
C SER A 260 -8.08 0.18 -2.09
N SER A 261 -7.77 -1.06 -1.84
CA SER A 261 -7.51 -1.59 -0.51
C SER A 261 -6.59 -2.80 -0.58
N VAL A 262 -5.88 -3.09 0.51
CA VAL A 262 -5.06 -4.29 0.66
C VAL A 262 -5.45 -4.99 1.94
N GLY A 263 -5.47 -6.31 1.89
CA GLY A 263 -5.74 -7.18 3.05
C GLY A 263 -4.82 -8.38 3.07
N ILE A 264 -4.91 -9.14 4.14
CA ILE A 264 -4.24 -10.43 4.30
C ILE A 264 -5.24 -11.47 4.80
N ASP A 265 -5.19 -12.68 4.26
CA ASP A 265 -6.00 -13.79 4.72
C ASP A 265 -5.31 -14.61 5.83
N ALA A 266 -6.00 -15.58 6.40
CA ALA A 266 -5.48 -16.45 7.46
C ALA A 266 -4.32 -17.36 7.00
N ARG A 267 -4.09 -17.49 5.68
CA ARG A 267 -2.98 -18.26 5.10
C ARG A 267 -1.77 -17.40 4.79
N GLY A 268 -1.87 -16.09 5.03
CA GLY A 268 -0.83 -15.11 4.69
C GLY A 268 -0.84 -14.64 3.25
N ASN A 269 -1.86 -15.00 2.44
CA ASN A 269 -2.01 -14.46 1.10
C ASN A 269 -2.35 -12.97 1.19
N VAL A 270 -1.69 -12.14 0.41
CA VAL A 270 -2.06 -10.73 0.28
C VAL A 270 -3.17 -10.61 -0.77
N LEU A 271 -4.17 -9.82 -0.43
CA LEU A 271 -5.34 -9.54 -1.25
C LEU A 271 -5.34 -8.04 -1.60
N TYR A 272 -5.37 -7.71 -2.88
CA TYR A 272 -5.59 -6.33 -3.32
C TYR A 272 -6.97 -6.24 -3.94
N ALA A 273 -7.77 -5.26 -3.52
CA ALA A 273 -9.10 -5.03 -4.09
C ALA A 273 -9.23 -3.59 -4.58
N ALA A 274 -9.83 -3.40 -5.76
CA ALA A 274 -10.02 -2.07 -6.33
C ALA A 274 -11.22 -2.00 -7.27
N SER A 275 -11.75 -0.78 -7.40
CA SER A 275 -12.75 -0.38 -8.38
C SER A 275 -12.59 1.10 -8.71
N MET A 276 -12.98 1.49 -9.92
CA MET A 276 -12.96 2.90 -10.32
C MET A 276 -14.20 3.67 -9.88
N SER A 277 -15.20 2.99 -9.28
CA SER A 277 -16.42 3.59 -8.76
C SER A 277 -17.02 2.66 -7.70
N THR A 278 -16.80 2.95 -6.40
CA THR A 278 -17.24 2.06 -5.33
C THR A 278 -17.31 2.79 -3.96
N LEU A 279 -17.97 2.15 -3.00
CA LEU A 279 -18.00 2.55 -1.60
C LEU A 279 -16.92 1.80 -0.80
N PRO A 280 -16.50 2.32 0.37
CA PRO A 280 -15.63 1.58 1.30
C PRO A 280 -16.20 0.23 1.70
N SER A 281 -17.52 0.15 1.94
CA SER A 281 -18.24 -1.08 2.27
C SER A 281 -18.10 -2.15 1.19
N ASP A 282 -18.18 -1.78 -0.08
CA ASP A 282 -18.06 -2.73 -1.19
C ASP A 282 -16.67 -3.38 -1.26
N LEU A 283 -15.61 -2.58 -1.01
CA LEU A 283 -14.24 -3.11 -0.93
C LEU A 283 -14.07 -4.02 0.28
N ALA A 284 -14.60 -3.61 1.45
CA ALA A 284 -14.53 -4.40 2.66
C ALA A 284 -15.23 -5.76 2.48
N ASP A 285 -16.44 -5.76 1.91
CA ASP A 285 -17.21 -6.97 1.63
C ASP A 285 -16.51 -7.89 0.62
N ALA A 286 -15.89 -7.30 -0.42
CA ALA A 286 -15.12 -8.06 -1.41
C ALA A 286 -13.90 -8.74 -0.76
N LEU A 287 -13.19 -8.03 0.11
CA LEU A 287 -12.03 -8.57 0.84
C LEU A 287 -12.43 -9.65 1.84
N VAL A 288 -13.51 -9.44 2.62
CA VAL A 288 -14.02 -10.46 3.55
C VAL A 288 -14.47 -11.71 2.78
N SER A 289 -15.18 -11.54 1.66
CA SER A 289 -15.59 -12.64 0.78
C SER A 289 -14.40 -13.41 0.20
N ALA A 290 -13.26 -12.72 -0.02
CA ALA A 290 -12.01 -13.32 -0.46
C ALA A 290 -11.20 -13.96 0.69
N GLY A 291 -11.66 -13.84 1.94
CA GLY A 291 -11.05 -14.44 3.13
C GLY A 291 -10.14 -13.51 3.94
N ALA A 292 -10.14 -12.19 3.69
CA ALA A 292 -9.34 -11.26 4.46
C ALA A 292 -9.66 -11.32 5.96
N VAL A 293 -8.63 -11.40 6.79
CA VAL A 293 -8.74 -11.28 8.25
C VAL A 293 -8.38 -9.89 8.75
N THR A 294 -7.53 -9.17 8.02
CA THR A 294 -7.21 -7.76 8.25
C THR A 294 -7.09 -7.07 6.91
N ALA A 295 -7.61 -5.83 6.81
CA ALA A 295 -7.46 -5.02 5.61
C ALA A 295 -7.43 -3.53 5.94
N MET A 296 -6.83 -2.76 5.04
CA MET A 296 -6.81 -1.30 5.08
C MET A 296 -7.13 -0.72 3.71
N GLU A 297 -7.73 0.47 3.70
CA GLU A 297 -7.92 1.24 2.49
C GLU A 297 -6.58 1.82 2.03
N LEU A 298 -6.38 1.86 0.72
CA LEU A 298 -5.24 2.49 0.06
C LEU A 298 -5.68 3.82 -0.58
N ASP A 299 -5.00 4.25 -1.66
CA ASP A 299 -5.38 5.49 -2.34
C ASP A 299 -6.77 5.39 -2.97
N ILE A 300 -7.49 6.53 -2.94
CA ILE A 300 -8.83 6.69 -3.51
C ILE A 300 -8.87 7.71 -4.65
N ASN A 301 -7.73 8.26 -5.03
CA ASN A 301 -7.67 9.16 -6.16
C ASN A 301 -7.69 8.36 -7.46
N PRO A 302 -8.66 8.60 -8.38
CA PRO A 302 -8.78 7.84 -9.62
C PRO A 302 -7.53 7.88 -10.51
N GLU A 303 -6.71 8.93 -10.37
CA GLU A 303 -5.41 9.02 -11.05
C GLU A 303 -4.39 7.98 -10.57
N TRP A 304 -4.57 7.42 -9.38
CA TRP A 304 -3.56 6.57 -8.71
C TRP A 304 -4.06 5.19 -8.35
N VAL A 305 -5.38 4.93 -8.35
CA VAL A 305 -5.92 3.57 -8.20
C VAL A 305 -5.52 2.74 -9.41
N GLN A 306 -4.61 1.80 -9.19
CA GLN A 306 -3.98 1.04 -10.25
C GLN A 306 -3.45 -0.30 -9.75
N ALA A 307 -3.64 -1.34 -10.53
CA ALA A 307 -2.89 -2.59 -10.40
C ALA A 307 -2.61 -3.16 -11.79
N ASP A 308 -1.41 -3.69 -11.95
CA ASP A 308 -0.94 -4.27 -13.20
C ASP A 308 -0.38 -5.66 -12.94
N THR A 309 -0.60 -6.59 -13.87
CA THR A 309 -0.22 -7.99 -13.71
C THR A 309 0.48 -8.52 -14.95
N ALA A 310 1.41 -9.46 -14.76
CA ALA A 310 2.03 -10.24 -15.82
C ALA A 310 1.65 -11.72 -15.71
N ARG A 311 1.55 -12.42 -16.82
CA ARG A 311 1.24 -13.87 -16.84
C ARG A 311 2.41 -14.74 -16.39
N SER A 312 3.62 -14.22 -16.52
CA SER A 312 4.87 -14.86 -16.13
C SER A 312 5.86 -13.80 -15.63
N PRO A 313 6.88 -14.17 -14.84
CA PRO A 313 7.89 -13.24 -14.37
C PRO A 313 8.52 -12.47 -15.53
N GLY A 314 8.56 -11.14 -15.43
CA GLY A 314 9.11 -10.24 -16.45
C GLY A 314 8.31 -10.15 -17.76
N GLY A 315 7.14 -10.77 -17.80
CA GLY A 315 6.26 -10.72 -18.97
C GLY A 315 5.59 -9.36 -19.15
N PRO A 316 4.90 -9.14 -20.30
CA PRO A 316 4.16 -7.90 -20.55
C PRO A 316 3.09 -7.65 -19.48
N LEU A 317 3.11 -6.43 -18.92
CA LEU A 317 2.13 -5.98 -17.95
C LEU A 317 0.78 -5.68 -18.61
N ARG A 318 -0.28 -5.94 -17.89
CA ARG A 318 -1.67 -5.68 -18.26
C ARG A 318 -2.40 -5.05 -17.09
N THR A 319 -3.25 -4.09 -17.37
CA THR A 319 -4.13 -3.49 -16.37
C THR A 319 -5.04 -4.54 -15.75
N ALA A 320 -5.13 -4.57 -14.42
CA ALA A 320 -5.97 -5.51 -13.69
C ALA A 320 -7.25 -4.86 -13.16
N VAL A 321 -7.25 -3.54 -12.97
CA VAL A 321 -8.45 -2.80 -12.56
C VAL A 321 -9.16 -2.28 -13.82
N PRO A 322 -10.39 -2.70 -14.11
CA PRO A 322 -11.13 -2.18 -15.24
C PRO A 322 -11.24 -0.65 -15.19
N TYR A 323 -10.96 -0.01 -16.32
CA TYR A 323 -11.04 1.46 -16.50
C TYR A 323 -10.05 2.27 -15.66
N GLN A 324 -9.00 1.69 -15.07
CA GLN A 324 -7.92 2.47 -14.46
C GLN A 324 -7.34 3.46 -15.49
N TYR A 325 -6.93 4.65 -15.01
CA TYR A 325 -6.48 5.72 -15.89
C TYR A 325 -5.04 5.54 -16.36
N ARG A 326 -4.21 4.91 -15.55
CA ARG A 326 -2.78 4.73 -15.85
C ARG A 326 -2.55 3.50 -16.73
N PRO A 327 -1.60 3.59 -17.67
CA PRO A 327 -1.19 2.44 -18.47
C PRO A 327 -0.45 1.42 -17.59
N ALA A 328 -0.45 0.17 -18.03
CA ALA A 328 0.12 -0.93 -17.26
C ALA A 328 1.65 -0.85 -17.04
N ASP A 329 2.36 -0.03 -17.81
CA ASP A 329 3.80 0.21 -17.71
C ASP A 329 4.17 1.45 -16.87
N GLN A 330 3.19 2.08 -16.23
CA GLN A 330 3.39 3.32 -15.45
C GLN A 330 4.50 3.17 -14.41
N TYR A 331 4.53 2.05 -13.68
CA TYR A 331 5.55 1.82 -12.64
C TYR A 331 6.97 1.57 -13.20
N LEU A 332 7.10 1.35 -14.50
CA LEU A 332 8.39 1.30 -15.18
C LEU A 332 8.91 2.69 -15.56
N SER A 333 8.02 3.70 -15.66
CA SER A 333 8.34 5.05 -16.13
C SER A 333 9.04 5.92 -15.09
N GLY A 334 8.83 5.65 -13.79
CA GLY A 334 9.37 6.45 -12.69
C GLY A 334 8.55 7.68 -12.32
N TRP A 335 7.46 7.97 -13.01
CA TRP A 335 6.52 9.03 -12.64
C TRP A 335 5.35 8.44 -11.85
N THR A 336 5.56 8.22 -10.54
CA THR A 336 4.68 7.42 -9.70
C THR A 336 4.47 8.07 -8.34
N ARG A 337 3.42 7.65 -7.62
CA ARG A 337 3.34 7.70 -6.16
C ARG A 337 3.86 6.38 -5.60
N ASP A 338 3.81 6.21 -4.27
CA ASP A 338 4.24 4.95 -3.64
C ASP A 338 3.44 3.75 -4.17
N PHE A 339 4.09 2.63 -4.30
CA PHE A 339 3.51 1.39 -4.81
C PHE A 339 4.22 0.14 -4.25
N VAL A 340 3.59 -0.99 -4.42
CA VAL A 340 4.13 -2.30 -4.01
C VAL A 340 4.32 -3.16 -5.25
N THR A 341 5.49 -3.77 -5.39
CA THR A 341 5.76 -4.81 -6.38
C THR A 341 5.52 -6.19 -5.78
N VAL A 342 5.04 -7.10 -6.62
CA VAL A 342 4.85 -8.53 -6.35
C VAL A 342 5.75 -9.30 -7.30
N LEU A 343 6.72 -9.97 -6.74
CA LEU A 343 7.80 -10.61 -7.48
C LEU A 343 7.69 -12.13 -7.32
N SER A 344 8.12 -12.89 -8.31
CA SER A 344 8.21 -14.34 -8.18
C SER A 344 9.15 -14.71 -7.04
N GLY A 345 8.74 -15.64 -6.19
CA GLY A 345 9.57 -16.19 -5.14
C GLY A 345 10.85 -16.87 -5.70
N PRO A 346 11.88 -17.04 -4.85
CA PRO A 346 13.12 -17.72 -5.23
C PRO A 346 12.89 -19.18 -5.58
#